data_4fc5b5317990143df0d9eda35dc11c40
#
_entry.id   4fc5b5317990143df0d9eda35dc11c40
#
_cell.length_a   1.000
_cell.length_b   1.000
_cell.length_c   1.000
_cell.angle_alpha   90.00
_cell.angle_beta   90.00
_cell.angle_gamma   90.00
#
_symmetry.space_group_name_H-M   'P 1'
#
loop_
_entity.id
_entity.type
_entity.pdbx_description
1 polymer ?
#
loop_
_entity_poly.entity_id
_entity_poly.type
_entity_poly.pdbx_seq_one_letter_code
_entity_poly.pdbx_strand_id
1 'polypeptide(L)'
;MKLLRNIKSFKLFIVLFCGSVLGVPEEITNPPTYDYYQDKGDSFNHVGAKTFKGDFIQTTSGKVLSQRAEGILYWEDIPFALPPLGDLRWKAPVAFVAENFHINPKENNFCHQEIGGQIQAINQTGSEDCLYLDIRAPHGNRDNLPVMFWIHGGGNTSGHKDFYNFSELVKRKDVIVVSPNYRLGPLGFFTHPAIQDFHSGLDKTSNFGILDLVLALKWVNENIAAFGGDPNNITIFGESAGGHNVLSLLVSSQAKGLFHKAISQSGYTKSSSLQNAYKSENFNGDGISDSWTVLNKIIVDKQLANDLEEANTFQLNSSKEALRKVLYEAKPQYLVNLYGDTFETPLLTNDGIVIPKMGLKEALRSKEHLNKVPTIAGSNKDEIKLWLGFSKYFIETNQSFLSRGIGIPKVEIKDEEKYQFYNEIRSKGWQLRGVQEPLENMFFAGNEDLYAYRYDWDNLRDFFVGDFRKIIGAAHALEIPMISGDYSLAEEFAWIIYPRSPSRRFVSKNMMNFWTEFARNGEPGKSSNDIIWVKYNPMTDKSILHIDEKKDFRIDNLDLSMQELVSGILSSQIIDTEEKCILLYETTNYIGDDSFNDFLKDVNFKCSRDEALRISKKNSATINF
;
A
#
# COMPACT_ATOMS: atom_id res chain seq x y z
N MET A 1 -11.20 29.99 21.05
CA MET A 1 -10.57 30.33 19.76
C MET A 1 -9.69 29.22 19.20
N LYS A 2 -8.96 28.40 19.97
CA LYS A 2 -8.25 27.20 19.45
C LYS A 2 -9.19 26.11 18.92
N LEU A 3 -10.39 25.94 19.51
CA LEU A 3 -11.39 24.96 19.06
C LEU A 3 -11.99 25.29 17.69
N LEU A 4 -12.08 26.58 17.33
CA LEU A 4 -12.65 27.04 16.05
C LEU A 4 -11.68 26.93 14.86
N ARG A 5 -10.37 26.82 15.09
CA ARG A 5 -9.39 26.54 14.03
C ARG A 5 -9.47 25.09 13.55
N ASN A 6 -9.76 24.14 14.43
CA ASN A 6 -9.84 22.70 14.10
C ASN A 6 -11.06 22.33 13.28
N ILE A 7 -12.04 23.23 13.12
CA ILE A 7 -13.30 22.99 12.40
C ILE A 7 -13.11 23.00 10.86
N LYS A 8 -12.15 23.76 10.35
CA LYS A 8 -11.83 23.77 8.90
C LYS A 8 -11.25 22.45 8.42
N SER A 9 -10.55 21.76 9.26
CA SER A 9 -9.81 20.54 8.97
C SER A 9 -10.66 19.28 9.02
N PHE A 10 -11.85 19.29 9.67
CA PHE A 10 -12.78 18.16 9.56
C PHE A 10 -13.38 18.02 8.14
N LYS A 11 -13.56 19.15 7.41
CA LYS A 11 -13.82 19.09 5.98
C LYS A 11 -12.65 18.46 5.21
N LEU A 12 -11.43 18.67 5.68
CA LEU A 12 -10.20 18.14 5.11
C LEU A 12 -10.06 16.62 5.35
N PHE A 13 -10.46 16.10 6.53
CA PHE A 13 -10.42 14.65 6.80
C PHE A 13 -11.39 13.84 5.91
N ILE A 14 -12.60 14.36 5.69
CA ILE A 14 -13.54 13.78 4.71
C ILE A 14 -12.96 13.88 3.29
N VAL A 15 -12.19 14.93 3.00
CA VAL A 15 -11.50 15.14 1.71
C VAL A 15 -10.20 14.32 1.62
N LEU A 16 -9.46 14.09 2.70
CA LEU A 16 -8.20 13.33 2.73
C LEU A 16 -8.34 11.83 2.42
N PHE A 17 -9.54 11.27 2.62
CA PHE A 17 -9.82 9.88 2.30
C PHE A 17 -10.81 9.68 1.13
N CYS A 18 -11.43 10.76 0.61
CA CYS A 18 -12.48 10.73 -0.42
C CYS A 18 -12.19 11.69 -1.59
N GLY A 19 -11.10 11.51 -2.31
CA GLY A 19 -10.72 12.36 -3.44
C GLY A 19 -11.67 12.39 -4.64
N SER A 20 -12.63 11.47 -4.75
CA SER A 20 -13.45 11.34 -5.96
C SER A 20 -14.97 11.52 -5.79
N VAL A 21 -15.50 11.75 -4.59
CA VAL A 21 -16.95 11.59 -4.34
C VAL A 21 -17.70 12.87 -3.99
N LEU A 22 -17.04 13.98 -3.69
CA LEU A 22 -17.72 15.26 -3.47
C LEU A 22 -17.28 16.26 -4.53
N GLY A 23 -18.15 16.54 -5.49
CA GLY A 23 -18.03 17.71 -6.35
C GLY A 23 -17.80 18.94 -5.47
N VAL A 24 -16.59 19.47 -5.48
CA VAL A 24 -16.22 20.70 -4.78
C VAL A 24 -17.02 21.83 -5.44
N PRO A 25 -17.73 22.69 -4.69
CA PRO A 25 -18.26 23.91 -5.27
C PRO A 25 -17.12 24.73 -5.86
N GLU A 26 -17.31 25.29 -7.04
CA GLU A 26 -16.35 26.04 -7.87
C GLU A 26 -15.76 27.33 -7.25
N GLU A 27 -15.93 27.59 -5.94
CA GLU A 27 -15.47 28.80 -5.27
C GLU A 27 -14.47 28.55 -4.13
N ILE A 28 -13.38 27.81 -4.41
CA ILE A 28 -12.17 27.95 -3.59
C ILE A 28 -11.00 28.33 -4.52
N THR A 29 -11.05 29.55 -4.98
CA THR A 29 -9.85 30.22 -5.52
C THR A 29 -8.94 30.58 -4.36
N ASN A 30 -7.79 29.97 -4.33
CA ASN A 30 -6.70 30.01 -3.35
C ASN A 30 -6.96 29.16 -2.08
N PRO A 31 -6.53 27.87 -2.08
CA PRO A 31 -6.26 27.18 -0.83
C PRO A 31 -5.12 27.94 -0.13
N PRO A 32 -5.19 28.11 1.20
CA PRO A 32 -4.04 28.62 1.95
C PRO A 32 -2.86 27.71 1.65
N THR A 33 -1.72 28.28 1.29
CA THR A 33 -0.43 27.58 1.24
C THR A 33 -0.14 27.08 2.64
N TYR A 34 -0.50 25.84 2.91
CA TYR A 34 -0.09 25.13 4.11
C TYR A 34 1.35 24.69 3.89
N ASP A 35 2.26 25.32 4.59
CA ASP A 35 3.61 24.82 4.73
C ASP A 35 3.53 23.56 5.62
N TYR A 36 3.50 22.39 4.97
CA TYR A 36 3.34 21.06 5.58
C TYR A 36 4.36 20.81 6.71
N TYR A 37 5.48 21.50 6.68
CA TYR A 37 6.56 21.38 7.64
C TYR A 37 6.48 22.36 8.83
N GLN A 38 5.74 23.46 8.73
CA GLN A 38 5.71 24.47 9.78
C GLN A 38 4.62 24.30 10.85
N ASP A 39 3.56 23.51 10.61
CA ASP A 39 2.39 23.43 11.51
C ASP A 39 2.24 22.10 12.28
N LYS A 40 3.17 21.15 12.11
CA LYS A 40 3.26 19.96 12.95
C LYS A 40 3.99 20.32 14.25
N GLY A 41 3.23 20.79 15.23
CA GLY A 41 3.74 20.97 16.57
C GLY A 41 4.46 19.70 17.02
N ASP A 42 5.75 19.81 17.29
CA ASP A 42 6.67 18.80 17.86
C ASP A 42 7.00 17.55 17.02
N SER A 43 6.61 17.48 15.75
CA SER A 43 7.12 16.49 14.83
C SER A 43 7.96 17.17 13.75
N PHE A 44 9.27 17.00 13.82
CA PHE A 44 10.27 17.43 12.84
C PHE A 44 10.11 18.85 12.28
N ASN A 45 10.49 19.85 13.09
CA ASN A 45 10.89 21.14 12.56
C ASN A 45 12.24 20.99 11.87
N HIS A 46 12.29 20.91 10.56
CA HIS A 46 13.54 21.01 9.79
C HIS A 46 14.28 22.33 10.06
N VAL A 47 13.63 23.34 10.60
CA VAL A 47 14.19 24.65 10.95
C VAL A 47 14.92 24.65 12.30
N GLY A 48 15.06 23.53 13.00
CA GLY A 48 15.70 23.46 14.32
C GLY A 48 16.68 22.34 14.54
N ALA A 49 16.91 21.46 13.55
CA ALA A 49 17.91 20.42 13.65
C ALA A 49 19.30 21.07 13.85
N LYS A 50 19.86 20.97 15.06
CA LYS A 50 21.25 21.34 15.30
C LYS A 50 22.12 20.39 14.49
N THR A 51 22.56 20.83 13.31
CA THR A 51 23.60 20.13 12.55
C THR A 51 24.84 20.03 13.40
N PHE A 52 25.24 18.82 13.76
CA PHE A 52 26.54 18.59 14.37
C PHE A 52 27.58 18.65 13.24
N LYS A 53 28.46 19.62 13.32
CA LYS A 53 29.58 19.79 12.39
C LYS A 53 30.45 18.54 12.46
N GLY A 54 30.45 17.72 11.40
CA GLY A 54 31.54 16.79 11.19
C GLY A 54 31.22 15.33 10.88
N ASP A 55 29.98 14.84 11.07
CA ASP A 55 29.72 13.42 10.88
C ASP A 55 29.08 13.13 9.50
N PHE A 56 29.90 13.14 8.45
CA PHE A 56 29.52 12.61 7.14
C PHE A 56 29.73 11.11 7.12
N ILE A 57 28.74 10.38 6.64
CA ILE A 57 28.86 8.98 6.29
C ILE A 57 29.16 8.86 4.80
N GLN A 58 30.23 8.13 4.46
CA GLN A 58 30.53 7.81 3.08
C GLN A 58 29.68 6.60 2.63
N THR A 59 29.00 6.75 1.51
CA THR A 59 28.22 5.70 0.85
C THR A 59 28.68 5.54 -0.60
N THR A 60 28.19 4.50 -1.29
CA THR A 60 28.38 4.34 -2.74
C THR A 60 27.78 5.48 -3.54
N SER A 61 26.75 6.15 -3.01
CA SER A 61 26.06 7.30 -3.63
C SER A 61 26.68 8.67 -3.26
N GLY A 62 27.71 8.70 -2.41
CA GLY A 62 28.34 9.94 -1.94
C GLY A 62 28.33 10.10 -0.44
N LYS A 63 28.58 11.33 0.02
CA LYS A 63 28.64 11.71 1.44
C LYS A 63 27.30 12.26 1.90
N VAL A 64 26.72 11.67 2.93
CA VAL A 64 25.47 12.12 3.55
C VAL A 64 25.74 12.67 4.95
N LEU A 65 25.18 13.84 5.26
CA LEU A 65 25.33 14.46 6.57
C LEU A 65 24.38 13.82 7.60
N SER A 66 24.92 13.40 8.74
CA SER A 66 24.10 12.92 9.86
C SER A 66 23.31 14.06 10.48
N GLN A 67 22.02 13.89 10.61
CA GLN A 67 21.11 14.78 11.31
C GLN A 67 20.66 14.12 12.63
N ARG A 68 20.29 14.93 13.63
CA ARG A 68 19.86 14.43 14.94
C ARG A 68 18.57 15.10 15.39
N ALA A 69 17.64 14.28 15.84
CA ALA A 69 16.43 14.73 16.52
C ALA A 69 16.03 13.73 17.60
N GLU A 70 15.62 14.21 18.78
CA GLU A 70 14.98 13.44 19.85
C GLU A 70 15.61 12.08 20.24
N GLY A 71 16.94 11.96 20.11
CA GLY A 71 17.68 10.74 20.49
C GLY A 71 17.84 9.71 19.36
N ILE A 72 17.56 10.09 18.13
CA ILE A 72 17.85 9.32 16.92
C ILE A 72 18.82 10.06 15.99
N LEU A 73 19.44 9.32 15.10
CA LEU A 73 20.13 9.80 13.90
C LEU A 73 19.25 9.55 12.70
N TYR A 74 19.25 10.47 11.74
CA TYR A 74 18.54 10.27 10.49
C TYR A 74 19.29 10.87 9.29
N TRP A 75 19.05 10.29 8.12
CA TRP A 75 19.62 10.68 6.84
C TRP A 75 18.51 10.58 5.80
N GLU A 76 18.32 11.64 5.03
CA GLU A 76 17.20 11.79 4.11
C GLU A 76 17.68 11.97 2.69
N ASP A 77 16.83 11.57 1.75
CA ASP A 77 16.99 11.77 0.30
C ASP A 77 18.29 11.20 -0.28
N ILE A 78 18.69 10.02 0.20
CA ILE A 78 19.86 9.34 -0.34
C ILE A 78 19.48 8.72 -1.69
N PRO A 79 20.08 9.17 -2.82
CA PRO A 79 19.78 8.60 -4.12
C PRO A 79 20.38 7.21 -4.24
N PHE A 80 19.57 6.18 -4.45
CA PHE A 80 20.05 4.83 -4.72
C PHE A 80 20.10 4.49 -6.22
N ALA A 81 19.41 5.27 -7.05
CA ALA A 81 19.34 5.10 -8.49
C ALA A 81 19.48 6.42 -9.24
N LEU A 82 19.92 6.35 -10.48
CA LEU A 82 19.81 7.46 -11.42
C LEU A 82 18.33 7.79 -11.65
N PRO A 83 17.97 9.08 -11.80
CA PRO A 83 16.61 9.46 -12.14
C PRO A 83 16.13 8.76 -13.43
N PRO A 84 14.99 8.06 -13.40
CA PRO A 84 14.47 7.33 -14.57
C PRO A 84 13.79 8.26 -15.59
N LEU A 85 14.56 9.22 -16.12
CA LEU A 85 14.11 10.26 -17.05
C LEU A 85 14.39 9.85 -18.50
N GLY A 86 13.58 10.35 -19.44
CA GLY A 86 13.81 10.19 -20.87
C GLY A 86 14.00 8.73 -21.26
N ASP A 87 15.17 8.36 -21.79
CA ASP A 87 15.47 6.99 -22.21
C ASP A 87 15.56 5.96 -21.06
N LEU A 88 15.63 6.40 -19.81
CA LEU A 88 15.57 5.54 -18.62
C LEU A 88 14.14 5.29 -18.13
N ARG A 89 13.14 6.04 -18.64
CA ARG A 89 11.74 5.72 -18.39
C ARG A 89 11.45 4.30 -18.90
N TRP A 90 10.70 3.51 -18.14
CA TRP A 90 10.36 2.11 -18.46
C TRP A 90 11.59 1.23 -18.76
N LYS A 91 12.65 1.43 -17.95
CA LYS A 91 13.81 0.53 -17.87
C LYS A 91 14.09 0.13 -16.43
N ALA A 92 14.86 -0.94 -16.26
CA ALA A 92 15.42 -1.32 -14.97
C ALA A 92 16.19 -0.12 -14.35
N PRO A 93 16.10 0.11 -13.03
CA PRO A 93 16.81 1.20 -12.40
C PRO A 93 18.34 0.99 -12.50
N VAL A 94 19.04 2.08 -12.69
CA VAL A 94 20.51 2.10 -12.75
C VAL A 94 21.04 2.69 -11.45
N ALA A 95 22.01 2.03 -10.80
CA ALA A 95 22.57 2.49 -9.54
C ALA A 95 23.18 3.90 -9.68
N PHE A 96 22.91 4.77 -8.71
CA PHE A 96 23.59 6.03 -8.58
C PHE A 96 24.90 5.83 -7.79
N VAL A 97 26.04 6.04 -8.43
CA VAL A 97 27.37 5.88 -7.82
C VAL A 97 28.15 7.17 -7.95
N ALA A 98 28.61 7.71 -6.82
CA ALA A 98 29.37 8.97 -6.80
C ALA A 98 30.27 9.07 -5.56
N GLU A 99 31.58 9.19 -5.71
CA GLU A 99 32.52 9.23 -4.57
C GLU A 99 32.54 10.58 -3.82
N ASN A 100 32.49 11.68 -4.55
CA ASN A 100 32.68 13.03 -4.00
C ASN A 100 31.41 13.88 -4.02
N PHE A 101 30.27 13.25 -4.17
CA PHE A 101 28.97 13.93 -4.17
C PHE A 101 28.50 14.16 -2.72
N HIS A 102 28.04 15.37 -2.43
CA HIS A 102 27.40 15.71 -1.17
C HIS A 102 25.88 15.60 -1.33
N ILE A 103 25.29 14.66 -0.61
CA ILE A 103 23.86 14.43 -0.62
C ILE A 103 23.19 15.49 0.24
N ASN A 104 22.24 16.21 -0.34
CA ASN A 104 21.41 17.22 0.32
C ASN A 104 19.94 16.84 0.19
N PRO A 105 19.09 17.17 1.18
CA PRO A 105 17.65 17.03 1.09
C PRO A 105 17.10 17.69 -0.18
N LYS A 106 16.08 17.09 -0.77
CA LYS A 106 15.51 17.48 -2.04
C LYS A 106 14.02 17.80 -1.91
N GLU A 107 13.59 18.90 -2.48
CA GLU A 107 12.17 19.20 -2.65
C GLU A 107 11.58 18.32 -3.76
N ASN A 108 10.29 17.97 -3.63
CA ASN A 108 9.55 17.15 -4.59
C ASN A 108 10.24 15.80 -4.89
N ASN A 109 10.69 15.12 -3.85
CA ASN A 109 11.48 13.89 -3.85
C ASN A 109 10.66 12.59 -3.97
N PHE A 110 9.36 12.67 -4.25
CA PHE A 110 8.46 11.53 -4.36
C PHE A 110 8.02 11.28 -5.80
N CYS A 111 7.62 10.04 -6.10
CA CYS A 111 7.29 9.62 -7.45
C CYS A 111 5.94 10.19 -7.91
N HIS A 112 5.80 10.42 -9.22
CA HIS A 112 4.55 10.91 -9.81
C HIS A 112 3.35 10.10 -9.36
N GLN A 113 2.34 10.81 -8.89
CA GLN A 113 1.08 10.27 -8.40
C GLN A 113 -0.05 11.27 -8.62
N GLU A 114 -1.30 10.86 -8.46
CA GLU A 114 -2.44 11.73 -8.63
C GLU A 114 -2.56 12.73 -7.48
N ILE A 115 -2.85 14.00 -7.81
CA ILE A 115 -3.17 15.02 -6.80
C ILE A 115 -4.53 14.66 -6.20
N GLY A 116 -4.58 14.54 -4.88
CA GLY A 116 -5.82 14.20 -4.20
C GLY A 116 -6.15 12.71 -4.18
N GLY A 117 -5.23 11.83 -4.59
CA GLY A 117 -5.33 10.40 -4.38
C GLY A 117 -5.44 10.02 -2.90
N GLN A 118 -5.23 8.76 -2.54
CA GLN A 118 -5.42 8.25 -1.16
C GLN A 118 -4.63 9.01 -0.10
N ILE A 119 -3.63 9.82 -0.49
CA ILE A 119 -2.78 10.63 0.40
C ILE A 119 -2.85 12.10 -0.04
N GLN A 120 -3.93 12.76 0.32
CA GLN A 120 -4.25 14.14 -0.14
C GLN A 120 -3.41 15.26 0.48
N ALA A 121 -2.44 14.99 1.33
CA ALA A 121 -1.60 16.02 1.92
C ALA A 121 -0.63 16.69 0.90
N ILE A 122 -0.61 16.22 -0.36
CA ILE A 122 0.36 16.66 -1.35
C ILE A 122 -0.32 17.51 -2.41
N ASN A 123 -0.08 18.82 -2.37
CA ASN A 123 -0.46 19.76 -3.44
C ASN A 123 0.47 19.69 -4.67
N GLN A 124 1.32 18.68 -4.77
CA GLN A 124 2.32 18.49 -5.80
C GLN A 124 2.13 17.14 -6.49
N THR A 125 2.52 17.06 -7.74
CA THR A 125 2.35 15.85 -8.58
C THR A 125 3.48 14.85 -8.47
N GLY A 126 4.54 15.16 -7.73
CA GLY A 126 5.76 14.36 -7.69
C GLY A 126 6.68 14.58 -8.91
N SER A 127 7.66 13.71 -9.05
CA SER A 127 8.69 13.76 -10.09
C SER A 127 9.04 12.35 -10.58
N GLU A 128 9.56 12.20 -11.80
CA GLU A 128 10.25 10.96 -12.19
C GLU A 128 11.62 10.83 -11.48
N ASP A 129 12.24 11.95 -11.05
CA ASP A 129 13.44 11.95 -10.23
C ASP A 129 13.04 11.76 -8.74
N CYS A 130 12.75 10.51 -8.36
CA CYS A 130 12.12 10.16 -7.09
C CYS A 130 12.76 8.96 -6.36
N LEU A 131 13.79 8.33 -6.92
CA LEU A 131 14.37 7.11 -6.38
C LEU A 131 15.38 7.39 -5.26
N TYR A 132 14.84 7.77 -4.11
CA TYR A 132 15.54 8.12 -2.88
C TYR A 132 15.11 7.22 -1.73
N LEU A 133 15.99 7.08 -0.73
CA LEU A 133 15.67 6.41 0.53
C LEU A 133 16.09 7.26 1.73
N ASP A 134 15.42 7.00 2.86
CA ASP A 134 15.73 7.57 4.17
C ASP A 134 16.19 6.47 5.13
N ILE A 135 17.05 6.87 6.08
CA ILE A 135 17.53 5.98 7.15
C ILE A 135 17.28 6.65 8.49
N ARG A 136 16.77 5.87 9.44
CA ARG A 136 16.65 6.26 10.86
C ARG A 136 17.35 5.22 11.72
N ALA A 137 18.26 5.66 12.61
CA ALA A 137 19.03 4.82 13.52
C ALA A 137 18.99 5.38 14.95
N PRO A 138 19.11 4.54 16.00
CA PRO A 138 19.22 5.02 17.37
C PRO A 138 20.52 5.80 17.57
N HIS A 139 20.47 6.82 18.40
CA HIS A 139 21.68 7.59 18.76
C HIS A 139 22.64 6.74 19.62
N GLY A 140 23.93 6.81 19.32
CA GLY A 140 25.02 6.14 20.05
C GLY A 140 25.83 5.20 19.16
N ASN A 141 27.01 4.81 19.64
CA ASN A 141 27.85 3.82 18.93
C ASN A 141 27.24 2.43 19.12
N ARG A 142 26.45 1.99 18.16
CA ARG A 142 25.84 0.68 18.11
C ARG A 142 26.09 0.11 16.74
N ASP A 143 26.59 -1.11 16.71
CA ASP A 143 26.91 -1.85 15.49
C ASP A 143 26.05 -3.12 15.40
N ASN A 144 25.89 -3.64 14.21
CA ASN A 144 25.17 -4.87 13.92
C ASN A 144 23.69 -4.85 14.36
N LEU A 145 23.04 -3.68 14.23
CA LEU A 145 21.62 -3.54 14.51
C LEU A 145 20.78 -4.24 13.42
N PRO A 146 19.65 -4.87 13.80
CA PRO A 146 18.70 -5.37 12.81
C PRO A 146 18.19 -4.23 11.95
N VAL A 147 18.07 -4.48 10.64
CA VAL A 147 17.58 -3.51 9.67
C VAL A 147 16.17 -3.87 9.27
N MET A 148 15.25 -2.91 9.36
CA MET A 148 13.87 -3.04 8.94
C MET A 148 13.64 -2.15 7.72
N PHE A 149 13.40 -2.77 6.55
CA PHE A 149 13.22 -2.09 5.28
C PHE A 149 11.73 -1.93 5.01
N TRP A 150 11.21 -0.71 5.19
CA TRP A 150 9.80 -0.35 5.05
C TRP A 150 9.41 -0.11 3.61
N ILE A 151 8.38 -0.80 3.12
CA ILE A 151 7.80 -0.60 1.80
C ILE A 151 6.42 0.02 1.99
N HIS A 152 6.24 1.26 1.54
CA HIS A 152 4.97 1.98 1.72
C HIS A 152 3.84 1.39 0.88
N GLY A 153 2.60 1.58 1.34
CA GLY A 153 1.38 1.22 0.63
C GLY A 153 0.93 2.28 -0.37
N GLY A 154 -0.36 2.30 -0.65
CA GLY A 154 -0.98 3.24 -1.59
C GLY A 154 -1.30 2.63 -2.96
N GLY A 155 -1.65 1.34 -3.02
CA GLY A 155 -2.13 0.66 -4.24
C GLY A 155 -1.10 0.56 -5.37
N ASN A 156 0.20 0.79 -5.12
CA ASN A 156 1.24 0.99 -6.14
C ASN A 156 0.98 2.19 -7.07
N THR A 157 0.06 3.08 -6.70
CA THR A 157 -0.30 4.30 -7.46
C THR A 157 0.01 5.58 -6.70
N SER A 158 0.13 5.50 -5.38
CA SER A 158 0.42 6.63 -4.48
C SER A 158 1.32 6.21 -3.31
N GLY A 159 1.72 7.16 -2.50
CA GLY A 159 2.58 6.95 -1.34
C GLY A 159 4.01 7.45 -1.54
N HIS A 160 4.72 7.61 -0.44
CA HIS A 160 6.14 7.98 -0.43
C HIS A 160 6.80 7.70 0.93
N LYS A 161 8.14 7.72 0.94
CA LYS A 161 8.98 7.39 2.10
C LYS A 161 8.75 8.29 3.33
N ASP A 162 8.44 9.58 3.12
CA ASP A 162 8.30 10.58 4.19
C ASP A 162 6.94 10.52 4.90
N PHE A 163 6.00 9.73 4.35
CA PHE A 163 4.66 9.62 4.92
C PHE A 163 4.63 8.88 6.27
N TYR A 164 5.63 8.03 6.52
CA TYR A 164 5.68 7.18 7.70
C TYR A 164 6.89 7.50 8.58
N ASN A 165 6.64 7.88 9.84
CA ASN A 165 7.68 8.21 10.78
C ASN A 165 7.92 7.07 11.80
N PHE A 166 9.05 6.37 11.65
CA PHE A 166 9.45 5.27 12.54
C PHE A 166 10.43 5.72 13.67
N SER A 167 10.56 7.00 13.93
CA SER A 167 11.52 7.52 14.93
C SER A 167 11.28 6.98 16.34
N GLU A 168 10.00 6.84 16.76
CA GLU A 168 9.67 6.27 18.07
C GLU A 168 10.00 4.77 18.15
N LEU A 169 9.79 4.01 17.09
CA LEU A 169 10.20 2.59 17.01
C LEU A 169 11.71 2.47 17.18
N VAL A 170 12.48 3.21 16.37
CA VAL A 170 13.95 3.23 16.38
C VAL A 170 14.48 3.61 17.75
N LYS A 171 13.97 4.69 18.34
CA LYS A 171 14.36 5.17 19.66
C LYS A 171 14.14 4.15 20.78
N ARG A 172 13.09 3.35 20.70
CA ARG A 172 12.68 2.41 21.75
C ARG A 172 13.22 1.00 21.58
N LYS A 173 13.65 0.60 20.37
CA LYS A 173 13.85 -0.82 20.03
C LYS A 173 15.20 -1.19 19.47
N ASP A 174 16.15 -0.28 19.38
CA ASP A 174 17.48 -0.58 18.85
C ASP A 174 17.45 -1.35 17.52
N VAL A 175 16.75 -0.76 16.55
CA VAL A 175 16.66 -1.20 15.15
C VAL A 175 16.96 -0.03 14.23
N ILE A 176 17.39 -0.29 13.01
CA ILE A 176 17.46 0.70 11.95
C ILE A 176 16.24 0.52 11.05
N VAL A 177 15.60 1.63 10.67
CA VAL A 177 14.55 1.62 9.66
C VAL A 177 15.03 2.34 8.42
N VAL A 178 14.86 1.70 7.26
CA VAL A 178 15.13 2.24 5.93
C VAL A 178 13.81 2.33 5.17
N SER A 179 13.48 3.48 4.60
CA SER A 179 12.25 3.73 3.85
C SER A 179 12.59 4.22 2.44
N PRO A 180 12.46 3.42 1.38
CA PRO A 180 12.66 3.87 0.00
C PRO A 180 11.38 4.37 -0.65
N ASN A 181 11.52 5.19 -1.66
CA ASN A 181 10.53 5.34 -2.73
C ASN A 181 10.73 4.28 -3.81
N TYR A 182 9.68 4.03 -4.59
CA TYR A 182 9.71 3.21 -5.80
C TYR A 182 8.72 3.79 -6.82
N ARG A 183 8.96 3.57 -8.12
CA ARG A 183 8.08 4.07 -9.19
C ARG A 183 6.68 3.50 -9.07
N LEU A 184 5.69 4.35 -9.31
CA LEU A 184 4.28 4.13 -9.11
C LEU A 184 3.48 4.15 -10.42
N GLY A 185 2.30 3.56 -10.39
CA GLY A 185 1.34 3.59 -11.48
C GLY A 185 1.95 3.21 -12.84
N PRO A 186 1.58 3.88 -13.93
CA PRO A 186 2.07 3.56 -15.26
C PRO A 186 3.56 3.84 -15.47
N LEU A 187 4.22 4.55 -14.56
CA LEU A 187 5.67 4.78 -14.63
C LEU A 187 6.46 3.64 -13.98
N GLY A 188 5.85 2.95 -13.01
CA GLY A 188 6.43 1.80 -12.32
C GLY A 188 5.98 0.44 -12.87
N PHE A 189 4.81 0.39 -13.51
CA PHE A 189 4.15 -0.84 -13.95
C PHE A 189 3.46 -0.61 -15.29
N PHE A 190 4.10 -0.99 -16.39
CA PHE A 190 3.54 -0.77 -17.73
C PHE A 190 3.99 -1.84 -18.72
N THR A 191 3.03 -2.45 -19.40
CA THR A 191 3.25 -3.52 -20.39
C THR A 191 2.69 -3.10 -21.74
N HIS A 192 3.56 -2.85 -22.72
CA HIS A 192 3.17 -2.62 -24.10
C HIS A 192 4.28 -3.08 -25.06
N PRO A 193 4.00 -3.85 -26.14
CA PRO A 193 5.03 -4.32 -27.08
C PRO A 193 5.88 -3.20 -27.69
N ALA A 194 5.32 -1.99 -27.84
CA ALA A 194 6.07 -0.81 -28.27
C ALA A 194 7.14 -0.35 -27.27
N ILE A 195 7.16 -0.90 -26.06
CA ILE A 195 8.20 -0.67 -25.04
C ILE A 195 9.09 -1.92 -24.93
N GLN A 196 8.51 -3.07 -24.53
CA GLN A 196 9.27 -4.25 -24.17
C GLN A 196 10.01 -4.91 -25.33
N ASP A 197 9.51 -4.82 -26.56
CA ASP A 197 10.16 -5.44 -27.73
C ASP A 197 11.45 -4.74 -28.17
N PHE A 198 11.68 -3.51 -27.70
CA PHE A 198 12.93 -2.76 -27.92
C PHE A 198 13.95 -2.95 -26.82
N HIS A 199 13.64 -3.75 -25.84
CA HIS A 199 14.45 -3.98 -24.64
C HIS A 199 14.92 -5.43 -24.54
N SER A 200 15.94 -5.65 -23.71
CA SER A 200 16.49 -6.97 -23.40
C SER A 200 16.80 -7.08 -21.90
N GLY A 201 17.00 -8.31 -21.44
CA GLY A 201 17.31 -8.56 -20.02
C GLY A 201 16.25 -7.99 -19.08
N LEU A 202 16.67 -7.32 -18.02
CA LEU A 202 15.77 -6.74 -17.02
C LEU A 202 14.93 -5.58 -17.56
N ASP A 203 15.40 -4.86 -18.56
CA ASP A 203 14.64 -3.76 -19.17
C ASP A 203 13.36 -4.22 -19.87
N LYS A 204 13.27 -5.53 -20.18
CA LYS A 204 12.08 -6.12 -20.81
C LYS A 204 10.93 -6.37 -19.85
N THR A 205 11.14 -6.19 -18.55
CA THR A 205 10.07 -6.28 -17.54
C THR A 205 8.98 -5.23 -17.74
N SER A 206 7.86 -5.42 -17.10
CA SER A 206 6.84 -4.39 -16.83
C SER A 206 6.75 -4.01 -15.34
N ASN A 207 7.55 -4.65 -14.48
CA ASN A 207 7.52 -4.48 -13.02
C ASN A 207 8.69 -3.62 -12.52
N PHE A 208 8.83 -2.42 -13.07
CA PHE A 208 9.97 -1.52 -12.76
C PHE A 208 9.97 -1.08 -11.30
N GLY A 209 8.79 -0.85 -10.69
CA GLY A 209 8.68 -0.49 -9.27
C GLY A 209 9.23 -1.58 -8.34
N ILE A 210 9.05 -2.87 -8.69
CA ILE A 210 9.67 -3.98 -7.93
C ILE A 210 11.19 -3.99 -8.11
N LEU A 211 11.69 -3.70 -9.32
CA LEU A 211 13.14 -3.59 -9.54
C LEU A 211 13.75 -2.40 -8.79
N ASP A 212 13.01 -1.30 -8.60
CA ASP A 212 13.46 -0.17 -7.78
C ASP A 212 13.69 -0.61 -6.32
N LEU A 213 12.75 -1.38 -5.74
CA LEU A 213 12.90 -1.97 -4.41
C LEU A 213 14.08 -2.95 -4.34
N VAL A 214 14.29 -3.77 -5.38
CA VAL A 214 15.46 -4.66 -5.47
C VAL A 214 16.76 -3.86 -5.46
N LEU A 215 16.83 -2.76 -6.23
CA LEU A 215 18.03 -1.92 -6.25
C LEU A 215 18.24 -1.18 -4.92
N ALA A 216 17.18 -0.69 -4.28
CA ALA A 216 17.26 -0.10 -2.94
C ALA A 216 17.76 -1.12 -1.91
N LEU A 217 17.31 -2.39 -1.95
CA LEU A 217 17.82 -3.45 -1.10
C LEU A 217 19.30 -3.77 -1.36
N LYS A 218 19.75 -3.76 -2.62
CA LYS A 218 21.17 -3.90 -2.96
C LYS A 218 21.99 -2.77 -2.35
N TRP A 219 21.51 -1.54 -2.51
CA TRP A 219 22.14 -0.37 -1.89
C TRP A 219 22.24 -0.51 -0.37
N VAL A 220 21.19 -0.99 0.30
CA VAL A 220 21.18 -1.25 1.75
C VAL A 220 22.24 -2.30 2.11
N ASN A 221 22.32 -3.43 1.40
CA ASN A 221 23.34 -4.45 1.65
C ASN A 221 24.76 -3.90 1.56
N GLU A 222 25.01 -2.99 0.61
CA GLU A 222 26.34 -2.41 0.38
C GLU A 222 26.72 -1.34 1.42
N ASN A 223 25.75 -0.61 1.97
CA ASN A 223 26.03 0.63 2.69
C ASN A 223 25.60 0.62 4.17
N ILE A 224 24.64 -0.23 4.57
CA ILE A 224 23.98 -0.09 5.88
C ILE A 224 24.91 -0.29 7.09
N ALA A 225 26.02 -1.01 6.91
CA ALA A 225 27.04 -1.19 7.94
C ALA A 225 27.65 0.16 8.38
N ALA A 226 27.79 1.13 7.46
CA ALA A 226 28.28 2.46 7.78
C ALA A 226 27.33 3.26 8.69
N PHE A 227 26.07 2.84 8.77
CA PHE A 227 25.02 3.43 9.64
C PHE A 227 24.81 2.60 10.93
N GLY A 228 25.63 1.56 11.17
CA GLY A 228 25.53 0.67 12.32
C GLY A 228 24.57 -0.51 12.13
N GLY A 229 24.06 -0.75 10.92
CA GLY A 229 23.18 -1.87 10.60
C GLY A 229 23.94 -3.14 10.22
N ASP A 230 23.28 -4.28 10.40
CA ASP A 230 23.78 -5.58 9.96
C ASP A 230 23.23 -5.92 8.56
N PRO A 231 24.06 -5.94 7.51
CA PRO A 231 23.62 -6.30 6.16
C PRO A 231 23.16 -7.76 6.05
N ASN A 232 23.50 -8.61 7.02
CA ASN A 232 23.06 -10.01 7.09
C ASN A 232 21.79 -10.19 7.93
N ASN A 233 21.17 -9.10 8.39
CA ASN A 233 19.97 -9.14 9.21
C ASN A 233 18.92 -8.08 8.76
N ILE A 234 18.47 -8.21 7.52
CA ILE A 234 17.48 -7.30 6.89
C ILE A 234 16.12 -7.98 6.89
N THR A 235 15.11 -7.28 7.45
CA THR A 235 13.70 -7.65 7.41
C THR A 235 12.96 -6.69 6.49
N ILE A 236 12.39 -7.18 5.40
CA ILE A 236 11.46 -6.40 4.58
C ILE A 236 10.09 -6.39 5.23
N PHE A 237 9.44 -5.22 5.32
CA PHE A 237 8.09 -5.13 5.83
C PHE A 237 7.32 -4.02 5.12
N GLY A 238 6.01 -4.19 4.98
CA GLY A 238 5.19 -3.23 4.27
C GLY A 238 3.71 -3.51 4.47
N GLU A 239 2.89 -2.50 4.23
CA GLU A 239 1.45 -2.58 4.42
C GLU A 239 0.72 -2.33 3.09
N SER A 240 -0.45 -2.97 2.91
CA SER A 240 -1.26 -2.84 1.69
C SER A 240 -0.49 -3.24 0.44
N ALA A 241 -0.34 -2.33 -0.54
CA ALA A 241 0.54 -2.54 -1.69
C ALA A 241 2.00 -2.78 -1.27
N GLY A 242 2.47 -2.23 -0.14
CA GLY A 242 3.77 -2.55 0.43
C GLY A 242 3.85 -4.01 0.88
N GLY A 243 2.80 -4.55 1.50
CA GLY A 243 2.68 -5.98 1.84
C GLY A 243 2.62 -6.87 0.59
N HIS A 244 1.93 -6.44 -0.46
CA HIS A 244 1.93 -7.08 -1.77
C HIS A 244 3.33 -7.10 -2.40
N ASN A 245 4.08 -5.99 -2.30
CA ASN A 245 5.45 -5.90 -2.78
C ASN A 245 6.40 -6.78 -1.95
N VAL A 246 6.18 -6.94 -0.63
CA VAL A 246 6.88 -7.94 0.20
C VAL A 246 6.67 -9.35 -0.36
N LEU A 247 5.41 -9.75 -0.65
CA LEU A 247 5.11 -11.06 -1.25
C LEU A 247 5.74 -11.21 -2.65
N SER A 248 5.77 -10.12 -3.44
CA SER A 248 6.41 -10.10 -4.76
C SER A 248 7.93 -10.31 -4.68
N LEU A 249 8.60 -9.69 -3.70
CA LEU A 249 10.04 -9.88 -3.45
C LEU A 249 10.35 -11.31 -2.98
N LEU A 250 9.43 -11.96 -2.25
CA LEU A 250 9.58 -13.36 -1.84
C LEU A 250 9.64 -14.34 -3.03
N VAL A 251 9.09 -13.99 -4.19
CA VAL A 251 9.10 -14.85 -5.39
C VAL A 251 10.02 -14.33 -6.50
N SER A 252 10.59 -13.14 -6.35
CA SER A 252 11.50 -12.58 -7.34
C SER A 252 12.91 -13.13 -7.18
N SER A 253 13.43 -13.77 -8.23
CA SER A 253 14.82 -14.21 -8.27
C SER A 253 15.82 -13.05 -8.17
N GLN A 254 15.41 -11.83 -8.54
CA GLN A 254 16.22 -10.61 -8.47
C GLN A 254 16.48 -10.15 -7.03
N ALA A 255 15.60 -10.55 -6.09
CA ALA A 255 15.67 -10.19 -4.67
C ALA A 255 16.33 -11.27 -3.80
N LYS A 256 16.71 -12.40 -4.39
CA LYS A 256 17.28 -13.55 -3.66
C LYS A 256 18.55 -13.17 -2.90
N GLY A 257 18.55 -13.43 -1.58
CA GLY A 257 19.69 -13.16 -0.70
C GLY A 257 19.85 -11.69 -0.28
N LEU A 258 18.93 -10.78 -0.69
CA LEU A 258 18.99 -9.37 -0.30
C LEU A 258 18.27 -9.08 1.02
N PHE A 259 17.48 -10.01 1.54
CA PHE A 259 16.79 -9.92 2.81
C PHE A 259 16.71 -11.28 3.50
N HIS A 260 16.41 -11.31 4.79
CA HIS A 260 16.53 -12.47 5.66
C HIS A 260 15.20 -12.82 6.35
N LYS A 261 14.24 -11.90 6.37
CA LYS A 261 12.91 -12.05 6.96
C LYS A 261 11.90 -11.15 6.25
N ALA A 262 10.63 -11.49 6.35
CA ALA A 262 9.57 -10.75 5.68
C ALA A 262 8.33 -10.57 6.58
N ILE A 263 7.69 -9.39 6.52
CA ILE A 263 6.42 -9.11 7.19
C ILE A 263 5.47 -8.46 6.17
N SER A 264 4.42 -9.18 5.77
CA SER A 264 3.36 -8.68 4.90
C SER A 264 2.14 -8.27 5.75
N GLN A 265 1.89 -6.96 5.84
CA GLN A 265 0.77 -6.38 6.56
C GLN A 265 -0.34 -6.06 5.56
N SER A 266 -1.51 -6.66 5.72
CA SER A 266 -2.66 -6.47 4.81
C SER A 266 -2.29 -6.58 3.33
N GLY A 267 -1.30 -7.46 3.02
CA GLY A 267 -0.86 -7.72 1.65
C GLY A 267 -1.89 -8.50 0.85
N TYR A 268 -1.58 -8.74 -0.41
CA TYR A 268 -2.44 -9.49 -1.33
C TYR A 268 -1.63 -10.14 -2.46
N THR A 269 -2.25 -11.05 -3.22
CA THR A 269 -1.55 -11.86 -4.22
C THR A 269 -1.97 -11.58 -5.66
N LYS A 270 -2.75 -10.51 -5.90
CA LYS A 270 -3.24 -10.18 -7.25
C LYS A 270 -2.07 -9.90 -8.20
N SER A 271 -2.07 -10.59 -9.33
CA SER A 271 -1.14 -10.37 -10.44
C SER A 271 -1.81 -10.68 -11.77
N SER A 272 -1.39 -10.02 -12.84
CA SER A 272 -2.03 -10.13 -14.14
C SER A 272 -1.12 -10.80 -15.17
N SER A 273 -1.70 -11.57 -16.10
CA SER A 273 -0.94 -12.03 -17.26
C SER A 273 -0.47 -10.85 -18.11
N LEU A 274 0.66 -11.00 -18.80
CA LEU A 274 1.12 -9.98 -19.75
C LEU A 274 0.06 -9.66 -20.82
N GLN A 275 -0.72 -10.67 -21.26
CA GLN A 275 -1.77 -10.48 -22.24
C GLN A 275 -2.87 -9.56 -21.71
N ASN A 276 -3.37 -9.80 -20.49
CA ASN A 276 -4.41 -8.97 -19.88
C ASN A 276 -3.89 -7.56 -19.55
N ALA A 277 -2.64 -7.43 -19.13
CA ALA A 277 -2.01 -6.14 -18.87
C ALA A 277 -1.79 -5.31 -20.15
N TYR A 278 -1.56 -5.99 -21.27
CA TYR A 278 -1.38 -5.35 -22.58
C TYR A 278 -2.71 -5.01 -23.23
N LYS A 279 -3.58 -6.01 -23.43
CA LYS A 279 -4.88 -5.89 -24.07
C LYS A 279 -5.85 -6.88 -23.43
N SER A 280 -6.75 -6.39 -22.63
CA SER A 280 -7.77 -7.20 -21.97
C SER A 280 -8.80 -7.70 -22.97
N GLU A 281 -9.20 -8.96 -22.85
CA GLU A 281 -10.31 -9.54 -23.64
C GLU A 281 -11.67 -8.94 -23.25
N ASN A 282 -11.76 -8.32 -22.07
CA ASN A 282 -12.97 -7.71 -21.51
C ASN A 282 -13.07 -6.20 -21.81
N PHE A 283 -12.49 -5.75 -22.92
CA PHE A 283 -12.54 -4.34 -23.31
C PHE A 283 -13.97 -3.92 -23.70
N ASN A 284 -14.63 -3.16 -22.85
CA ASN A 284 -15.98 -2.62 -23.06
C ASN A 284 -16.00 -1.09 -23.36
N GLY A 285 -14.89 -0.50 -23.73
CA GLY A 285 -14.81 0.89 -24.22
C GLY A 285 -14.83 2.00 -23.17
N ASP A 286 -15.28 1.74 -21.93
CA ASP A 286 -15.60 2.78 -20.96
C ASP A 286 -14.60 2.94 -19.79
N GLY A 287 -13.54 2.13 -19.72
CA GLY A 287 -12.57 2.16 -18.63
C GLY A 287 -11.16 1.94 -19.10
N ILE A 288 -10.15 2.30 -18.27
CA ILE A 288 -8.77 1.91 -18.47
C ILE A 288 -8.56 0.57 -17.78
N SER A 289 -8.44 -0.50 -18.57
CA SER A 289 -8.19 -1.84 -18.06
C SER A 289 -6.83 -2.40 -18.45
N ASP A 290 -6.15 -1.75 -19.41
CA ASP A 290 -4.91 -2.23 -20.02
C ASP A 290 -4.15 -1.11 -20.75
N SER A 291 -2.91 -1.39 -21.14
CA SER A 291 -2.05 -0.40 -21.81
C SER A 291 -2.46 -0.12 -23.26
N TRP A 292 -3.19 -1.01 -23.91
CA TRP A 292 -3.77 -0.78 -25.23
C TRP A 292 -4.79 0.35 -25.19
N THR A 293 -5.68 0.30 -24.20
CA THR A 293 -6.68 1.36 -23.97
C THR A 293 -6.04 2.68 -23.59
N VAL A 294 -5.01 2.65 -22.75
CA VAL A 294 -4.21 3.85 -22.40
C VAL A 294 -3.68 4.50 -23.66
N LEU A 295 -3.05 3.73 -24.56
CA LEU A 295 -2.48 4.28 -25.78
C LEU A 295 -3.56 4.79 -26.74
N ASN A 296 -4.73 4.14 -26.85
CA ASN A 296 -5.87 4.65 -27.62
C ASN A 296 -6.30 6.06 -27.13
N LYS A 297 -6.40 6.25 -25.80
CA LYS A 297 -6.73 7.57 -25.24
C LYS A 297 -5.66 8.61 -25.56
N ILE A 298 -4.38 8.27 -25.47
CA ILE A 298 -3.28 9.16 -25.84
C ILE A 298 -3.37 9.54 -27.32
N ILE A 299 -3.69 8.60 -28.21
CA ILE A 299 -3.82 8.82 -29.66
C ILE A 299 -4.95 9.81 -29.95
N VAL A 300 -6.12 9.65 -29.28
CA VAL A 300 -7.26 10.58 -29.43
C VAL A 300 -6.89 11.96 -28.91
N ASP A 301 -6.33 12.06 -27.72
CA ASP A 301 -5.99 13.35 -27.09
C ASP A 301 -4.90 14.11 -27.84
N LYS A 302 -4.01 13.39 -28.54
CA LYS A 302 -3.02 13.96 -29.48
C LYS A 302 -3.63 14.31 -30.85
N GLN A 303 -4.93 14.09 -31.07
CA GLN A 303 -5.63 14.33 -32.33
C GLN A 303 -5.05 13.53 -33.53
N LEU A 304 -4.49 12.33 -33.24
CA LEU A 304 -4.04 11.37 -34.25
C LEU A 304 -5.19 10.48 -34.74
N ALA A 305 -6.29 10.45 -34.00
CA ALA A 305 -7.58 9.84 -34.35
C ALA A 305 -8.70 10.67 -33.73
N ASN A 306 -9.93 10.56 -34.28
CA ASN A 306 -11.07 11.34 -33.80
C ASN A 306 -11.80 10.70 -32.61
N ASP A 307 -11.71 9.37 -32.51
CA ASP A 307 -12.35 8.58 -31.46
C ASP A 307 -11.55 7.31 -31.14
N LEU A 308 -12.04 6.51 -30.19
CA LEU A 308 -11.37 5.28 -29.75
C LEU A 308 -11.36 4.17 -30.81
N GLU A 309 -12.33 4.13 -31.72
CA GLU A 309 -12.40 3.14 -32.81
C GLU A 309 -11.32 3.45 -33.86
N GLU A 310 -11.19 4.71 -34.26
CA GLU A 310 -10.12 5.17 -35.13
C GLU A 310 -8.74 5.02 -34.46
N ALA A 311 -8.63 5.28 -33.15
CA ALA A 311 -7.39 5.08 -32.41
C ALA A 311 -6.97 3.61 -32.36
N ASN A 312 -7.93 2.69 -32.15
CA ASN A 312 -7.69 1.25 -32.22
C ASN A 312 -7.17 0.84 -33.61
N THR A 313 -7.78 1.37 -34.68
CA THR A 313 -7.34 1.15 -36.07
C THR A 313 -5.94 1.72 -36.31
N PHE A 314 -5.67 2.92 -35.80
CA PHE A 314 -4.36 3.57 -35.86
C PHE A 314 -3.28 2.70 -35.18
N GLN A 315 -3.55 2.19 -33.96
CA GLN A 315 -2.63 1.30 -33.26
C GLN A 315 -2.32 0.02 -34.05
N LEU A 316 -3.35 -0.63 -34.60
CA LEU A 316 -3.20 -1.86 -35.39
C LEU A 316 -2.34 -1.68 -36.63
N ASN A 317 -2.41 -0.50 -37.26
CA ASN A 317 -1.72 -0.22 -38.51
C ASN A 317 -0.38 0.52 -38.34
N SER A 318 -0.05 0.95 -37.12
CA SER A 318 1.19 1.70 -36.84
C SER A 318 2.36 0.78 -36.53
N SER A 319 3.57 1.20 -36.88
CA SER A 319 4.77 0.51 -36.43
C SER A 319 4.99 0.67 -34.92
N LYS A 320 5.66 -0.29 -34.30
CA LYS A 320 5.99 -0.22 -32.86
C LYS A 320 6.86 1.01 -32.52
N GLU A 321 7.74 1.42 -33.43
CA GLU A 321 8.56 2.63 -33.28
C GLU A 321 7.69 3.89 -33.20
N ALA A 322 6.67 4.00 -34.07
CA ALA A 322 5.74 5.12 -34.06
C ALA A 322 4.93 5.15 -32.75
N LEU A 323 4.41 4.01 -32.31
CA LEU A 323 3.68 3.89 -31.05
C LEU A 323 4.57 4.18 -29.83
N ARG A 324 5.83 3.70 -29.85
CA ARG A 324 6.83 4.02 -28.82
C ARG A 324 7.04 5.53 -28.70
N LYS A 325 7.20 6.22 -29.82
CA LYS A 325 7.35 7.67 -29.84
C LYS A 325 6.15 8.36 -29.18
N VAL A 326 4.92 7.95 -29.52
CA VAL A 326 3.70 8.49 -28.91
C VAL A 326 3.70 8.33 -27.39
N LEU A 327 4.10 7.15 -26.89
CA LEU A 327 4.17 6.84 -25.45
C LEU A 327 5.24 7.67 -24.72
N TYR A 328 6.47 7.75 -25.27
CA TYR A 328 7.57 8.49 -24.63
C TYR A 328 7.38 10.01 -24.65
N GLU A 329 6.63 10.54 -25.60
CA GLU A 329 6.25 11.95 -25.66
C GLU A 329 5.12 12.33 -24.71
N ALA A 330 4.45 11.34 -24.10
CA ALA A 330 3.41 11.60 -23.11
C ALA A 330 4.03 12.15 -21.81
N LYS A 331 3.45 13.22 -21.27
CA LYS A 331 3.89 13.80 -20.00
C LYS A 331 3.62 12.81 -18.86
N PRO A 332 4.55 12.66 -17.90
CA PRO A 332 4.38 11.72 -16.79
C PRO A 332 3.06 11.89 -16.04
N GLN A 333 2.72 13.11 -15.65
CA GLN A 333 1.48 13.38 -14.93
C GLN A 333 0.22 13.07 -15.74
N TYR A 334 0.26 13.30 -17.06
CA TYR A 334 -0.85 12.93 -17.93
C TYR A 334 -1.07 11.41 -17.96
N LEU A 335 0.02 10.62 -18.03
CA LEU A 335 -0.06 9.15 -17.94
C LEU A 335 -0.67 8.70 -16.61
N VAL A 336 -0.24 9.29 -15.50
CA VAL A 336 -0.79 9.00 -14.18
C VAL A 336 -2.29 9.32 -14.13
N ASN A 337 -2.70 10.49 -14.61
CA ASN A 337 -4.10 10.91 -14.59
C ASN A 337 -5.00 10.03 -15.48
N LEU A 338 -4.45 9.40 -16.54
CA LEU A 338 -5.20 8.46 -17.36
C LEU A 338 -5.58 7.17 -16.61
N TYR A 339 -4.75 6.75 -15.66
CA TYR A 339 -5.04 5.56 -14.86
C TYR A 339 -6.11 5.86 -13.80
N GLY A 340 -6.17 7.11 -13.30
CA GLY A 340 -7.17 7.54 -12.33
C GLY A 340 -7.32 6.62 -11.12
N ASP A 341 -8.46 6.68 -10.47
CA ASP A 341 -8.79 5.85 -9.28
C ASP A 341 -9.14 4.39 -9.60
N THR A 342 -8.80 3.87 -10.76
CA THR A 342 -9.18 2.50 -11.14
C THR A 342 -8.20 1.47 -10.61
N PHE A 343 -8.49 0.87 -9.48
CA PHE A 343 -7.80 -0.33 -8.94
C PHE A 343 -7.85 -1.56 -9.87
N GLU A 344 -8.55 -1.45 -11.00
CA GLU A 344 -8.66 -2.52 -12.00
C GLU A 344 -7.50 -2.54 -13.00
N THR A 345 -6.69 -1.50 -13.03
CA THR A 345 -5.53 -1.45 -13.95
C THR A 345 -4.49 -2.48 -13.53
N PRO A 346 -4.02 -3.35 -14.44
CA PRO A 346 -2.99 -4.31 -14.14
C PRO A 346 -1.68 -3.60 -13.78
N LEU A 347 -1.30 -3.63 -12.50
CA LEU A 347 -0.05 -3.05 -12.02
C LEU A 347 1.06 -4.10 -11.98
N LEU A 348 0.89 -5.17 -11.20
CA LEU A 348 1.85 -6.29 -11.15
C LEU A 348 1.55 -7.30 -12.26
N THR A 349 2.58 -7.68 -13.03
CA THR A 349 2.42 -8.62 -14.14
C THR A 349 3.30 -9.86 -13.99
N ASN A 350 2.78 -10.99 -14.48
CA ASN A 350 3.45 -12.28 -14.54
C ASN A 350 4.41 -12.31 -15.75
N ASP A 351 5.44 -11.45 -15.72
CA ASP A 351 6.34 -11.20 -16.86
C ASP A 351 7.39 -12.32 -17.08
N GLY A 352 7.59 -13.19 -16.08
CA GLY A 352 8.62 -14.24 -16.12
C GLY A 352 10.05 -13.73 -15.96
N ILE A 353 10.23 -12.46 -15.61
CA ILE A 353 11.52 -11.79 -15.39
C ILE A 353 11.67 -11.40 -13.92
N VAL A 354 10.70 -10.66 -13.40
CA VAL A 354 10.62 -10.21 -12.01
C VAL A 354 9.63 -11.08 -11.24
N ILE A 355 8.46 -11.31 -11.80
CA ILE A 355 7.43 -12.18 -11.26
C ILE A 355 7.31 -13.42 -12.17
N PRO A 356 7.34 -14.65 -11.61
CA PRO A 356 7.20 -15.88 -12.39
C PRO A 356 5.92 -15.91 -13.24
N LYS A 357 5.98 -16.54 -14.41
CA LYS A 357 4.84 -16.63 -15.35
C LYS A 357 3.59 -17.28 -14.77
N MET A 358 3.74 -18.11 -13.75
CA MET A 358 2.63 -18.76 -13.06
C MET A 358 1.83 -17.81 -12.17
N GLY A 359 2.29 -16.58 -11.98
CA GLY A 359 1.66 -15.59 -11.11
C GLY A 359 2.15 -15.64 -9.66
N LEU A 360 1.85 -14.58 -8.92
CA LEU A 360 2.37 -14.39 -7.55
C LEU A 360 1.89 -15.51 -6.61
N LYS A 361 0.61 -15.83 -6.62
CA LYS A 361 0.01 -16.85 -5.74
C LYS A 361 0.67 -18.23 -5.92
N GLU A 362 0.75 -18.70 -7.16
CA GLU A 362 1.33 -20.01 -7.45
C GLU A 362 2.85 -20.05 -7.27
N ALA A 363 3.53 -18.91 -7.49
CA ALA A 363 4.96 -18.79 -7.26
C ALA A 363 5.32 -18.92 -5.77
N LEU A 364 4.46 -18.44 -4.84
CA LEU A 364 4.63 -18.65 -3.40
C LEU A 364 4.57 -20.14 -2.99
N ARG A 365 3.89 -20.99 -3.79
CA ARG A 365 3.82 -22.45 -3.59
C ARG A 365 4.99 -23.19 -4.22
N SER A 366 5.82 -22.52 -5.01
CA SER A 366 6.91 -23.14 -5.75
C SER A 366 8.20 -23.14 -4.95
N LYS A 367 8.75 -24.33 -4.70
CA LYS A 367 10.08 -24.47 -4.05
C LYS A 367 11.22 -23.82 -4.84
N GLU A 368 11.06 -23.68 -6.15
CA GLU A 368 12.04 -23.08 -7.05
C GLU A 368 12.03 -21.55 -6.95
N HIS A 369 10.83 -20.96 -6.85
CA HIS A 369 10.67 -19.51 -6.92
C HIS A 369 10.67 -18.84 -5.54
N LEU A 370 10.26 -19.54 -4.48
CA LEU A 370 10.18 -18.97 -3.15
C LEU A 370 11.57 -18.66 -2.56
N ASN A 371 11.84 -17.41 -2.24
CA ASN A 371 12.94 -16.97 -1.38
C ASN A 371 12.56 -17.30 0.07
N LYS A 372 12.94 -18.49 0.52
CA LYS A 372 12.52 -19.08 1.78
C LYS A 372 13.16 -18.37 2.97
N VAL A 373 12.39 -17.56 3.68
CA VAL A 373 12.79 -16.84 4.90
C VAL A 373 11.65 -16.87 5.92
N PRO A 374 11.93 -16.71 7.23
CA PRO A 374 10.87 -16.51 8.22
C PRO A 374 9.91 -15.40 7.78
N THR A 375 8.60 -15.65 7.87
CA THR A 375 7.60 -14.72 7.34
C THR A 375 6.42 -14.56 8.28
N ILE A 376 6.04 -13.30 8.55
CA ILE A 376 4.76 -12.92 9.17
C ILE A 376 3.83 -12.44 8.06
N ALA A 377 2.57 -12.89 8.07
CA ALA A 377 1.49 -12.28 7.30
C ALA A 377 0.30 -11.98 8.21
N GLY A 378 -0.37 -10.87 7.96
CA GLY A 378 -1.54 -10.50 8.75
C GLY A 378 -2.44 -9.51 8.06
N SER A 379 -3.62 -9.31 8.64
CA SER A 379 -4.64 -8.37 8.20
C SER A 379 -5.34 -7.71 9.37
N ASN A 380 -6.19 -6.74 9.09
CA ASN A 380 -7.01 -6.09 10.08
C ASN A 380 -8.43 -6.72 10.11
N LYS A 381 -9.11 -6.65 11.23
CA LYS A 381 -10.46 -7.21 11.43
C LYS A 381 -11.49 -6.57 10.50
N ASP A 382 -11.37 -5.27 10.32
CA ASP A 382 -12.33 -4.43 9.62
C ASP A 382 -11.71 -3.77 8.37
N GLU A 383 -10.87 -4.50 7.61
CA GLU A 383 -10.10 -3.99 6.45
C GLU A 383 -10.90 -3.00 5.60
N ILE A 384 -12.10 -3.40 5.19
CA ILE A 384 -12.91 -2.70 4.20
C ILE A 384 -13.60 -1.46 4.76
N LYS A 385 -13.70 -1.31 6.10
CA LYS A 385 -14.31 -0.11 6.68
C LYS A 385 -13.57 1.18 6.33
N LEU A 386 -12.28 1.11 5.96
CA LEU A 386 -11.58 2.28 5.44
C LEU A 386 -12.34 2.91 4.26
N TRP A 387 -12.87 2.10 3.35
CA TRP A 387 -13.62 2.56 2.19
C TRP A 387 -15.12 2.68 2.45
N LEU A 388 -15.73 1.69 3.12
CA LEU A 388 -17.17 1.73 3.44
C LEU A 388 -17.53 2.99 4.24
N GLY A 389 -16.66 3.42 5.16
CA GLY A 389 -16.84 4.60 6.00
C GLY A 389 -16.93 5.92 5.22
N PHE A 390 -16.54 5.91 3.94
CA PHE A 390 -16.64 7.07 3.04
C PHE A 390 -17.65 6.87 1.91
N SER A 391 -18.17 5.65 1.75
CA SER A 391 -19.15 5.35 0.71
C SER A 391 -20.51 6.01 0.99
N LYS A 392 -20.97 6.82 0.06
CA LYS A 392 -22.32 7.43 0.13
C LYS A 392 -23.44 6.40 0.09
N TYR A 393 -23.16 5.18 -0.33
CA TYR A 393 -24.11 4.08 -0.27
C TYR A 393 -24.43 3.71 1.17
N PHE A 394 -23.42 3.64 2.02
CA PHE A 394 -23.53 3.21 3.42
C PHE A 394 -23.64 4.38 4.39
N ILE A 395 -23.05 5.53 4.06
CA ILE A 395 -22.88 6.65 4.97
C ILE A 395 -23.76 7.81 4.53
N GLU A 396 -24.41 8.44 5.49
CA GLU A 396 -25.04 9.75 5.31
C GLU A 396 -24.41 10.80 6.22
N THR A 397 -24.39 12.02 5.73
CA THR A 397 -23.90 13.18 6.47
C THR A 397 -25.04 14.15 6.71
N ASN A 398 -25.39 14.37 7.97
CA ASN A 398 -26.50 15.23 8.37
C ASN A 398 -25.99 16.46 9.12
N GLN A 399 -26.53 17.64 8.79
CA GLN A 399 -26.26 18.86 9.55
C GLN A 399 -27.25 19.00 10.71
N SER A 400 -26.87 18.56 11.91
CA SER A 400 -27.60 18.84 13.14
C SER A 400 -27.40 20.31 13.59
N PHE A 401 -28.22 20.79 14.51
CA PHE A 401 -28.03 22.12 15.09
C PHE A 401 -26.64 22.30 15.74
N LEU A 402 -26.18 21.30 16.46
CA LEU A 402 -24.83 21.26 17.07
C LEU A 402 -23.75 21.24 16.00
N SER A 403 -23.90 20.42 14.96
CA SER A 403 -22.93 20.31 13.86
C SER A 403 -22.82 21.60 13.05
N ARG A 404 -23.95 22.36 12.87
CA ARG A 404 -23.93 23.69 12.24
C ARG A 404 -23.10 24.68 13.05
N GLY A 405 -23.20 24.63 14.39
CA GLY A 405 -22.44 25.53 15.28
C GLY A 405 -20.93 25.34 15.23
N ILE A 406 -20.48 24.12 14.95
CA ILE A 406 -19.05 23.75 14.87
C ILE A 406 -18.56 23.50 13.44
N GLY A 407 -19.47 23.52 12.44
CA GLY A 407 -19.13 23.33 11.03
C GLY A 407 -18.81 21.89 10.63
N ILE A 408 -19.05 20.88 11.51
CA ILE A 408 -18.78 19.46 11.25
C ILE A 408 -20.10 18.72 11.10
N PRO A 409 -20.38 18.04 9.96
CA PRO A 409 -21.59 17.25 9.80
C PRO A 409 -21.57 16.02 10.72
N LYS A 410 -22.75 15.55 11.13
CA LYS A 410 -22.91 14.26 11.76
C LYS A 410 -22.79 13.19 10.68
N VAL A 411 -22.00 12.15 10.97
CA VAL A 411 -21.78 10.99 10.09
C VAL A 411 -22.51 9.79 10.69
N GLU A 412 -23.39 9.17 9.92
CA GLU A 412 -24.22 8.04 10.37
C GLU A 412 -24.24 6.92 9.34
N ILE A 413 -24.26 5.68 9.82
CA ILE A 413 -24.44 4.50 8.97
C ILE A 413 -25.94 4.37 8.67
N LYS A 414 -26.32 4.31 7.39
CA LYS A 414 -27.71 4.22 6.94
C LYS A 414 -28.38 2.90 7.33
N ASP A 415 -27.64 1.80 7.20
CA ASP A 415 -28.06 0.44 7.52
C ASP A 415 -26.89 -0.30 8.17
N GLU A 416 -26.91 -0.42 9.50
CA GLU A 416 -25.80 -0.99 10.26
C GLU A 416 -25.63 -2.48 9.97
N GLU A 417 -26.72 -3.24 9.80
CA GLU A 417 -26.68 -4.68 9.56
C GLU A 417 -26.03 -4.96 8.19
N LYS A 418 -26.44 -4.25 7.16
CA LYS A 418 -25.86 -4.33 5.82
C LYS A 418 -24.39 -3.90 5.81
N TYR A 419 -24.05 -2.79 6.47
CA TYR A 419 -22.69 -2.28 6.59
C TYR A 419 -21.75 -3.30 7.21
N GLN A 420 -22.15 -3.92 8.32
CA GLN A 420 -21.36 -4.93 9.00
C GLN A 420 -21.24 -6.21 8.17
N PHE A 421 -22.30 -6.62 7.47
CA PHE A 421 -22.27 -7.78 6.60
C PHE A 421 -21.27 -7.62 5.45
N TYR A 422 -21.28 -6.47 4.76
CA TYR A 422 -20.31 -6.16 3.71
C TYR A 422 -18.88 -6.15 4.26
N ASN A 423 -18.66 -5.50 5.39
CA ASN A 423 -17.36 -5.47 6.05
C ASN A 423 -16.88 -6.88 6.40
N GLU A 424 -17.70 -7.68 7.03
CA GLU A 424 -17.33 -9.02 7.48
C GLU A 424 -16.93 -9.92 6.31
N ILE A 425 -17.74 -9.99 5.27
CA ILE A 425 -17.49 -10.83 4.10
C ILE A 425 -16.19 -10.42 3.41
N ARG A 426 -16.03 -9.15 3.09
CA ARG A 426 -14.87 -8.69 2.33
C ARG A 426 -13.59 -8.67 3.15
N SER A 427 -13.64 -8.35 4.44
CA SER A 427 -12.47 -8.41 5.33
C SER A 427 -12.02 -9.85 5.56
N LYS A 428 -12.94 -10.81 5.69
CA LYS A 428 -12.61 -12.24 5.69
C LYS A 428 -12.03 -12.70 4.35
N GLY A 429 -12.56 -12.22 3.23
CA GLY A 429 -12.00 -12.46 1.89
C GLY A 429 -10.55 -11.94 1.79
N TRP A 430 -10.27 -10.76 2.35
CA TRP A 430 -8.90 -10.24 2.43
C TRP A 430 -8.01 -11.12 3.29
N GLN A 431 -8.45 -11.48 4.49
CA GLN A 431 -7.70 -12.35 5.40
C GLN A 431 -7.40 -13.72 4.76
N LEU A 432 -8.37 -14.32 4.05
CA LEU A 432 -8.15 -15.57 3.31
C LEU A 432 -7.06 -15.41 2.25
N ARG A 433 -7.19 -14.41 1.36
CA ARG A 433 -6.32 -14.24 0.20
C ARG A 433 -4.99 -13.51 0.50
N GLY A 434 -4.96 -12.70 1.54
CA GLY A 434 -3.76 -11.95 1.94
C GLY A 434 -2.94 -12.60 3.05
N VAL A 435 -3.52 -13.54 3.80
CA VAL A 435 -2.86 -14.18 4.94
C VAL A 435 -2.86 -15.70 4.83
N GLN A 436 -4.03 -16.33 4.83
CA GLN A 436 -4.14 -17.80 4.89
C GLN A 436 -3.53 -18.46 3.65
N GLU A 437 -4.00 -18.11 2.45
CA GLU A 437 -3.52 -18.69 1.19
C GLU A 437 -2.00 -18.48 0.98
N PRO A 438 -1.42 -17.27 1.17
CA PRO A 438 0.02 -17.07 1.08
C PRO A 438 0.81 -17.94 2.05
N LEU A 439 0.41 -18.02 3.33
CA LEU A 439 1.10 -18.83 4.33
C LEU A 439 0.99 -20.32 4.02
N GLU A 440 -0.17 -20.83 3.61
CA GLU A 440 -0.36 -22.21 3.17
C GLU A 440 0.53 -22.54 1.97
N ASN A 441 0.59 -21.65 0.97
CA ASN A 441 1.42 -21.82 -0.22
C ASN A 441 2.91 -21.87 0.15
N MET A 442 3.38 -20.95 0.99
CA MET A 442 4.77 -20.94 1.47
C MET A 442 5.10 -22.19 2.30
N PHE A 443 4.16 -22.68 3.12
CA PHE A 443 4.35 -23.92 3.88
C PHE A 443 4.53 -25.12 2.94
N PHE A 444 3.69 -25.27 1.94
CA PHE A 444 3.83 -26.36 0.95
C PHE A 444 5.07 -26.21 0.06
N ALA A 445 5.63 -25.01 -0.09
CA ALA A 445 6.94 -24.79 -0.67
C ALA A 445 8.10 -25.14 0.30
N GLY A 446 7.79 -25.53 1.54
CA GLY A 446 8.76 -25.99 2.55
C GLY A 446 9.27 -24.88 3.47
N ASN A 447 8.55 -23.78 3.60
CA ASN A 447 8.81 -22.77 4.64
C ASN A 447 7.94 -23.05 5.86
N GLU A 448 8.58 -23.41 6.99
CA GLU A 448 7.91 -23.74 8.24
C GLU A 448 7.98 -22.59 9.27
N ASP A 449 8.73 -21.54 8.98
CA ASP A 449 8.92 -20.38 9.86
C ASP A 449 7.89 -19.29 9.53
N LEU A 450 6.62 -19.62 9.75
CA LEU A 450 5.46 -18.80 9.35
C LEU A 450 4.65 -18.38 10.58
N TYR A 451 4.14 -17.15 10.55
CA TYR A 451 3.32 -16.58 11.64
C TYR A 451 2.15 -15.80 11.04
N ALA A 452 0.98 -15.94 11.65
CA ALA A 452 -0.24 -15.23 11.24
C ALA A 452 -0.73 -14.29 12.34
N TYR A 453 -1.24 -13.09 11.96
CA TYR A 453 -1.94 -12.20 12.88
C TYR A 453 -3.19 -11.61 12.28
N ARG A 454 -4.12 -11.17 13.20
CA ARG A 454 -5.19 -10.23 12.88
C ARG A 454 -5.18 -9.09 13.90
N TYR A 455 -5.19 -7.88 13.41
CA TYR A 455 -5.30 -6.68 14.22
C TYR A 455 -6.78 -6.39 14.46
N ASP A 456 -7.21 -6.51 15.73
CA ASP A 456 -8.62 -6.42 16.14
C ASP A 456 -8.94 -5.15 16.93
N TRP A 457 -7.92 -4.40 17.38
CA TRP A 457 -8.10 -3.25 18.24
C TRP A 457 -8.94 -2.15 17.58
N ASP A 458 -10.10 -1.86 18.16
CA ASP A 458 -11.10 -0.92 17.68
C ASP A 458 -11.57 0.10 18.73
N ASN A 459 -10.77 0.33 19.77
CA ASN A 459 -11.12 1.24 20.88
C ASN A 459 -11.01 2.73 20.48
N LEU A 460 -11.62 3.10 19.37
CA LEU A 460 -11.81 4.47 18.92
C LEU A 460 -12.81 5.19 19.83
N ARG A 461 -12.76 6.51 19.83
CA ARG A 461 -13.72 7.29 20.62
C ARG A 461 -15.04 7.48 19.86
N ASP A 462 -16.12 7.29 20.59
CA ASP A 462 -17.40 7.89 20.19
C ASP A 462 -17.29 9.39 20.30
N PHE A 463 -17.81 10.06 19.32
CA PHE A 463 -17.89 11.51 19.33
C PHE A 463 -19.28 11.93 18.87
N PHE A 464 -19.77 13.10 19.31
CA PHE A 464 -21.14 13.55 18.99
C PHE A 464 -21.44 13.70 17.49
N VAL A 465 -20.41 13.63 16.62
CA VAL A 465 -20.55 13.64 15.17
C VAL A 465 -20.56 12.25 14.52
N GLY A 466 -20.30 11.18 15.27
CA GLY A 466 -20.33 9.80 14.77
C GLY A 466 -19.74 8.79 15.71
N ASP A 467 -20.20 7.55 15.61
CA ASP A 467 -19.64 6.38 16.28
C ASP A 467 -18.48 5.81 15.41
N PHE A 468 -17.27 6.33 15.61
CA PHE A 468 -16.12 5.94 14.82
C PHE A 468 -15.68 4.49 15.04
N ARG A 469 -16.01 3.89 16.18
CA ARG A 469 -15.76 2.47 16.41
C ARG A 469 -16.59 1.60 15.44
N LYS A 470 -17.84 1.97 15.19
CA LYS A 470 -18.69 1.29 14.22
C LYS A 470 -18.30 1.62 12.78
N ILE A 471 -18.02 2.90 12.50
CA ILE A 471 -17.75 3.40 11.15
C ILE A 471 -16.38 2.94 10.66
N ILE A 472 -15.35 3.02 11.49
CA ILE A 472 -13.96 2.75 11.11
C ILE A 472 -13.46 1.43 11.71
N GLY A 473 -13.70 1.19 13.01
CA GLY A 473 -13.24 -0.02 13.67
C GLY A 473 -11.73 -0.23 13.56
N ALA A 474 -11.30 -1.47 13.40
CA ALA A 474 -9.94 -1.86 13.09
C ALA A 474 -9.73 -1.90 11.56
N ALA A 475 -9.88 -0.73 10.90
CA ALA A 475 -9.82 -0.63 9.45
C ALA A 475 -8.39 -0.78 8.90
N HIS A 476 -8.29 -0.85 7.56
CA HIS A 476 -7.03 -0.93 6.80
C HIS A 476 -6.04 0.16 7.23
N ALA A 477 -4.76 -0.20 7.35
CA ALA A 477 -3.63 0.66 7.72
C ALA A 477 -3.65 1.21 9.18
N LEU A 478 -4.68 0.93 10.00
CA LEU A 478 -4.75 1.46 11.36
C LEU A 478 -3.77 0.80 12.35
N GLU A 479 -3.13 -0.30 12.00
CA GLU A 479 -2.11 -0.94 12.79
C GLU A 479 -0.73 -0.27 12.66
N ILE A 480 -0.46 0.49 11.59
CA ILE A 480 0.85 1.10 11.32
C ILE A 480 1.28 2.03 12.47
N PRO A 481 0.45 2.96 12.99
CA PRO A 481 0.79 3.79 14.13
C PRO A 481 1.08 3.03 15.42
N MET A 482 0.54 1.82 15.58
CA MET A 482 0.86 0.98 16.74
C MET A 482 2.28 0.41 16.68
N ILE A 483 2.79 0.19 15.45
CA ILE A 483 4.15 -0.31 15.20
C ILE A 483 5.14 0.86 15.20
N SER A 484 4.86 1.93 14.47
CA SER A 484 5.75 3.09 14.36
C SER A 484 5.87 3.88 15.67
N GLY A 485 4.79 3.90 16.47
CA GLY A 485 4.64 4.76 17.64
C GLY A 485 4.29 6.20 17.28
N ASP A 486 4.17 6.50 16.01
CA ASP A 486 3.75 7.81 15.51
C ASP A 486 2.27 7.78 15.11
N TYR A 487 1.47 8.55 15.80
CA TYR A 487 0.04 8.65 15.57
C TYR A 487 -0.34 9.86 14.71
N SER A 488 0.64 10.60 14.17
CA SER A 488 0.42 11.79 13.35
C SER A 488 -0.21 11.45 11.99
N LEU A 489 -0.17 10.19 11.57
CA LEU A 489 -0.84 9.70 10.36
C LEU A 489 -2.35 10.03 10.35
N ALA A 490 -3.00 10.04 11.51
CA ALA A 490 -4.39 10.46 11.66
C ALA A 490 -4.53 11.99 11.90
N GLU A 491 -3.45 12.74 11.77
CA GLU A 491 -3.39 14.20 11.95
C GLU A 491 -4.13 14.68 13.21
N GLU A 492 -4.93 15.72 13.11
CA GLU A 492 -5.72 16.26 14.21
C GLU A 492 -6.84 15.33 14.71
N PHE A 493 -7.14 14.22 13.99
CA PHE A 493 -8.08 13.17 14.43
C PHE A 493 -7.41 12.06 15.23
N ALA A 494 -6.09 12.10 15.40
CA ALA A 494 -5.36 11.10 16.18
C ALA A 494 -5.92 10.89 17.59
N TRP A 495 -6.52 11.90 18.21
CA TRP A 495 -7.14 11.80 19.52
C TRP A 495 -8.50 11.06 19.53
N ILE A 496 -9.15 10.92 18.37
CA ILE A 496 -10.38 10.11 18.15
C ILE A 496 -9.98 8.68 17.77
N ILE A 497 -9.15 8.55 16.73
CA ILE A 497 -8.76 7.26 16.16
C ILE A 497 -7.83 6.49 17.11
N TYR A 498 -6.88 7.18 17.75
CA TYR A 498 -5.91 6.60 18.68
C TYR A 498 -5.98 7.28 20.06
N PRO A 499 -7.11 7.16 20.81
CA PRO A 499 -7.23 7.81 22.11
C PRO A 499 -6.15 7.33 23.07
N ARG A 500 -5.58 8.25 23.85
CA ARG A 500 -4.59 7.92 24.87
C ARG A 500 -5.22 7.05 25.95
N SER A 501 -5.00 5.74 25.87
CA SER A 501 -5.59 4.74 26.76
C SER A 501 -4.55 3.69 27.21
N PRO A 502 -4.81 2.96 28.30
CA PRO A 502 -4.00 1.79 28.67
C PRO A 502 -4.01 0.72 27.58
N SER A 503 -5.15 0.51 26.92
CA SER A 503 -5.35 -0.43 25.83
C SER A 503 -4.44 -0.10 24.63
N ARG A 504 -4.45 1.15 24.11
CA ARG A 504 -3.54 1.58 23.04
C ARG A 504 -2.07 1.35 23.41
N ARG A 505 -1.67 1.72 24.66
CA ARG A 505 -0.27 1.51 25.12
C ARG A 505 0.11 0.04 25.16
N PHE A 506 -0.83 -0.83 25.58
CA PHE A 506 -0.62 -2.28 25.62
C PHE A 506 -0.41 -2.83 24.19
N VAL A 507 -1.31 -2.51 23.26
CA VAL A 507 -1.23 -2.97 21.86
C VAL A 507 0.05 -2.47 21.19
N SER A 508 0.31 -1.16 21.23
CA SER A 508 1.51 -0.58 20.61
C SER A 508 2.81 -1.16 21.17
N LYS A 509 2.89 -1.35 22.51
CA LYS A 509 4.07 -1.96 23.14
C LYS A 509 4.29 -3.39 22.62
N ASN A 510 3.24 -4.19 22.50
CA ASN A 510 3.36 -5.58 22.05
C ASN A 510 3.69 -5.66 20.56
N MET A 511 3.05 -4.86 19.72
CA MET A 511 3.35 -4.82 18.28
C MET A 511 4.79 -4.39 18.01
N MET A 512 5.26 -3.29 18.64
CA MET A 512 6.67 -2.90 18.54
C MET A 512 7.61 -4.03 18.97
N ASN A 513 7.29 -4.75 20.05
CA ASN A 513 8.12 -5.86 20.52
C ASN A 513 8.13 -6.99 19.49
N PHE A 514 6.97 -7.45 19.04
CA PHE A 514 6.88 -8.57 18.11
C PHE A 514 7.60 -8.30 16.79
N TRP A 515 7.40 -7.13 16.18
CA TRP A 515 8.04 -6.75 14.93
C TRP A 515 9.57 -6.68 15.08
N THR A 516 10.04 -6.09 16.17
CA THR A 516 11.48 -5.93 16.40
C THR A 516 12.17 -7.21 16.89
N GLU A 517 11.52 -8.05 17.71
CA GLU A 517 12.06 -9.36 18.08
C GLU A 517 12.11 -10.29 16.85
N PHE A 518 11.07 -10.27 16.02
CA PHE A 518 11.09 -10.99 14.75
C PHE A 518 12.20 -10.49 13.83
N ALA A 519 12.38 -9.18 13.68
CA ALA A 519 13.48 -8.60 12.92
C ALA A 519 14.85 -9.02 13.47
N ARG A 520 14.99 -9.19 14.77
CA ARG A 520 16.23 -9.61 15.44
C ARG A 520 16.51 -11.11 15.26
N ASN A 521 15.52 -11.94 15.54
CA ASN A 521 15.72 -13.38 15.77
C ASN A 521 15.00 -14.28 14.74
N GLY A 522 14.06 -13.76 13.93
CA GLY A 522 13.18 -14.57 13.08
C GLY A 522 11.98 -15.18 13.82
N GLU A 523 11.84 -14.88 15.11
CA GLU A 523 10.73 -15.31 15.97
C GLU A 523 10.13 -14.09 16.69
N PRO A 524 8.81 -13.89 16.68
CA PRO A 524 8.20 -12.71 17.30
C PRO A 524 8.21 -12.76 18.84
N GLY A 525 8.41 -13.93 19.44
CA GLY A 525 8.52 -14.09 20.88
C GLY A 525 7.18 -14.09 21.62
N LYS A 526 7.14 -13.39 22.78
CA LYS A 526 5.95 -13.35 23.64
C LYS A 526 5.48 -11.93 23.95
N SER A 527 4.18 -11.80 24.19
CA SER A 527 3.56 -10.56 24.61
C SER A 527 3.87 -10.19 26.07
N SER A 528 3.55 -8.97 26.46
CA SER A 528 3.71 -8.49 27.83
C SER A 528 2.73 -9.14 28.85
N ASN A 529 1.79 -9.96 28.39
CA ASN A 529 0.91 -10.82 29.19
C ASN A 529 1.19 -12.31 28.99
N ASP A 530 2.44 -12.64 28.58
CA ASP A 530 3.00 -13.99 28.46
C ASP A 530 2.37 -14.90 27.39
N ILE A 531 1.59 -14.36 26.44
CA ILE A 531 1.11 -15.12 25.29
C ILE A 531 2.26 -15.25 24.29
N ILE A 532 2.63 -16.49 23.97
CA ILE A 532 3.66 -16.82 22.97
C ILE A 532 2.99 -16.81 21.60
N TRP A 533 3.56 -16.08 20.65
CA TRP A 533 3.12 -16.11 19.25
C TRP A 533 3.69 -17.38 18.59
N VAL A 534 2.83 -18.37 18.40
CA VAL A 534 3.20 -19.67 17.85
C VAL A 534 3.22 -19.66 16.32
N LYS A 535 3.98 -20.58 15.72
CA LYS A 535 4.06 -20.72 14.26
C LYS A 535 2.72 -21.15 13.68
N TYR A 536 2.43 -20.65 12.50
CA TYR A 536 1.30 -21.09 11.67
C TYR A 536 1.64 -22.42 11.00
N ASN A 537 0.79 -23.43 11.18
CA ASN A 537 0.95 -24.72 10.51
C ASN A 537 -0.41 -25.18 9.94
N PRO A 538 -0.59 -25.19 8.59
CA PRO A 538 -1.86 -25.55 7.98
C PRO A 538 -2.24 -27.03 8.15
N MET A 539 -1.30 -27.87 8.58
CA MET A 539 -1.55 -29.31 8.79
C MET A 539 -2.02 -29.64 10.23
N THR A 540 -1.91 -28.67 11.16
CA THR A 540 -2.29 -28.87 12.56
C THR A 540 -3.23 -27.78 13.06
N ASP A 541 -2.69 -26.65 13.51
CA ASP A 541 -3.44 -25.71 14.32
C ASP A 541 -3.86 -24.44 13.58
N LYS A 542 -3.33 -24.15 12.37
CA LYS A 542 -3.58 -22.90 11.64
C LYS A 542 -3.63 -21.66 12.56
N SER A 543 -2.68 -21.59 13.50
CA SER A 543 -2.71 -20.62 14.61
C SER A 543 -2.59 -19.18 14.12
N ILE A 544 -3.47 -18.31 14.59
CA ILE A 544 -3.45 -16.87 14.33
C ILE A 544 -3.48 -16.08 15.64
N LEU A 545 -2.63 -15.04 15.74
CA LEU A 545 -2.61 -14.13 16.87
C LEU A 545 -3.63 -13.00 16.64
N HIS A 546 -4.61 -12.88 17.53
CA HIS A 546 -5.50 -11.72 17.60
C HIS A 546 -4.86 -10.64 18.47
N ILE A 547 -4.56 -9.49 17.85
CA ILE A 547 -3.93 -8.35 18.50
C ILE A 547 -5.01 -7.34 18.88
N ASP A 548 -5.37 -7.35 20.15
CA ASP A 548 -6.42 -6.53 20.72
C ASP A 548 -6.04 -6.01 22.12
N GLU A 549 -6.99 -5.45 22.84
CA GLU A 549 -6.79 -5.11 24.25
C GLU A 549 -6.48 -6.36 25.09
N LYS A 550 -5.89 -6.16 26.28
CA LYS A 550 -5.30 -7.23 27.08
C LYS A 550 -6.22 -8.43 27.33
N LYS A 551 -7.53 -8.20 27.51
CA LYS A 551 -8.51 -9.27 27.81
C LYS A 551 -8.88 -10.11 26.57
N ASP A 552 -8.79 -9.51 25.36
CA ASP A 552 -9.18 -10.09 24.08
C ASP A 552 -7.96 -10.52 23.24
N PHE A 553 -6.74 -10.28 23.76
CA PHE A 553 -5.49 -10.68 23.15
C PHE A 553 -5.30 -12.19 23.28
N ARG A 554 -5.32 -12.94 22.17
CA ARG A 554 -5.35 -14.41 22.21
C ARG A 554 -4.78 -15.04 20.94
N ILE A 555 -4.48 -16.33 21.01
CA ILE A 555 -4.29 -17.21 19.85
C ILE A 555 -5.62 -17.89 19.53
N ASP A 556 -5.93 -18.01 18.24
CA ASP A 556 -7.12 -18.67 17.72
C ASP A 556 -6.75 -19.46 16.46
N ASN A 557 -7.70 -20.11 15.81
CA ASN A 557 -7.49 -20.83 14.55
C ASN A 557 -7.98 -20.01 13.36
N LEU A 558 -7.17 -19.98 12.29
CA LEU A 558 -7.50 -19.37 11.01
C LEU A 558 -7.93 -20.45 10.03
N ASP A 559 -9.23 -20.62 9.83
CA ASP A 559 -9.78 -21.58 8.88
C ASP A 559 -10.93 -20.93 8.09
N LEU A 560 -10.57 -20.21 7.04
CA LEU A 560 -11.50 -19.53 6.14
C LEU A 560 -11.62 -20.29 4.84
N SER A 561 -12.81 -20.27 4.25
CA SER A 561 -13.11 -20.89 2.96
C SER A 561 -13.85 -19.90 2.05
N MET A 562 -13.40 -19.76 0.81
CA MET A 562 -14.11 -18.94 -0.18
C MET A 562 -15.50 -19.49 -0.47
N GLN A 563 -15.68 -20.82 -0.45
CA GLN A 563 -17.00 -21.47 -0.60
C GLN A 563 -17.96 -21.01 0.49
N GLU A 564 -17.49 -20.92 1.76
CA GLU A 564 -18.34 -20.47 2.87
C GLU A 564 -18.70 -19.00 2.72
N LEU A 565 -17.77 -18.14 2.30
CA LEU A 565 -18.04 -16.74 2.04
C LEU A 565 -19.07 -16.58 0.92
N VAL A 566 -18.89 -17.27 -0.20
CA VAL A 566 -19.83 -17.27 -1.32
C VAL A 566 -21.21 -17.80 -0.91
N SER A 567 -21.27 -18.91 -0.16
CA SER A 567 -22.52 -19.47 0.36
C SER A 567 -23.22 -18.49 1.30
N GLY A 568 -22.46 -17.79 2.16
CA GLY A 568 -22.98 -16.74 3.03
C GLY A 568 -23.60 -15.58 2.28
N ILE A 569 -22.94 -15.12 1.19
CA ILE A 569 -23.47 -14.06 0.32
C ILE A 569 -24.80 -14.52 -0.30
N LEU A 570 -24.82 -15.71 -0.93
CA LEU A 570 -25.97 -16.19 -1.69
C LEU A 570 -27.19 -16.47 -0.79
N SER A 571 -26.98 -17.01 0.41
CA SER A 571 -28.05 -17.34 1.36
C SER A 571 -28.54 -16.13 2.18
N SER A 572 -27.81 -15.02 2.18
CA SER A 572 -28.15 -13.84 2.98
C SER A 572 -29.53 -13.29 2.64
N GLN A 573 -30.25 -12.85 3.68
CA GLN A 573 -31.50 -12.08 3.55
C GLN A 573 -31.29 -10.58 3.82
N ILE A 574 -30.06 -10.18 4.18
CA ILE A 574 -29.69 -8.79 4.53
C ILE A 574 -29.56 -7.93 3.26
N ILE A 575 -29.13 -8.54 2.17
CA ILE A 575 -28.82 -7.88 0.90
C ILE A 575 -29.70 -8.40 -0.23
N ASP A 576 -30.00 -7.55 -1.20
CA ASP A 576 -30.80 -7.91 -2.38
C ASP A 576 -29.98 -8.64 -3.46
N THR A 577 -30.61 -8.98 -4.57
CA THR A 577 -29.99 -9.73 -5.66
C THR A 577 -28.89 -8.96 -6.38
N GLU A 578 -29.06 -7.65 -6.59
CA GLU A 578 -28.04 -6.77 -7.20
C GLU A 578 -26.82 -6.67 -6.28
N GLU A 579 -27.05 -6.45 -5.00
CA GLU A 579 -26.01 -6.39 -3.98
C GLU A 579 -25.24 -7.71 -3.83
N LYS A 580 -25.93 -8.87 -3.89
CA LYS A 580 -25.27 -10.17 -3.92
C LYS A 580 -24.34 -10.31 -5.10
N CYS A 581 -24.76 -9.86 -6.29
CA CYS A 581 -23.93 -9.92 -7.49
C CYS A 581 -22.65 -9.09 -7.34
N ILE A 582 -22.76 -7.86 -6.85
CA ILE A 582 -21.60 -6.99 -6.60
C ILE A 582 -20.68 -7.58 -5.54
N LEU A 583 -21.24 -7.95 -4.38
CA LEU A 583 -20.44 -8.45 -3.26
C LEU A 583 -19.73 -9.77 -3.62
N LEU A 584 -20.38 -10.62 -4.39
CA LEU A 584 -19.77 -11.84 -4.93
C LEU A 584 -18.58 -11.51 -5.84
N TYR A 585 -18.78 -10.59 -6.80
CA TYR A 585 -17.72 -10.15 -7.69
C TYR A 585 -16.54 -9.55 -6.93
N GLU A 586 -16.80 -8.60 -6.05
CA GLU A 586 -15.76 -7.93 -5.26
C GLU A 586 -15.01 -8.92 -4.34
N THR A 587 -15.71 -9.90 -3.73
CA THR A 587 -15.05 -10.88 -2.84
C THR A 587 -14.18 -11.87 -3.62
N THR A 588 -14.59 -12.27 -4.82
CA THR A 588 -13.91 -13.30 -5.61
C THR A 588 -12.87 -12.77 -6.60
N ASN A 589 -12.78 -11.44 -6.79
CA ASN A 589 -11.85 -10.83 -7.77
C ASN A 589 -10.84 -9.86 -7.15
N TYR A 590 -11.12 -9.27 -5.98
CA TYR A 590 -10.39 -8.06 -5.55
C TYR A 590 -8.94 -8.33 -5.12
N ILE A 591 -8.68 -9.17 -4.15
CA ILE A 591 -7.37 -9.29 -3.48
C ILE A 591 -6.45 -10.36 -4.08
N GLY A 592 -6.97 -11.27 -4.87
CA GLY A 592 -6.25 -12.38 -5.49
C GLY A 592 -6.66 -12.57 -6.95
N ASP A 593 -6.37 -13.74 -7.47
CA ASP A 593 -6.75 -14.13 -8.82
C ASP A 593 -8.27 -14.13 -8.99
N ASP A 594 -8.74 -13.74 -10.18
CA ASP A 594 -10.18 -13.73 -10.49
C ASP A 594 -10.73 -15.15 -10.50
N SER A 595 -11.57 -15.45 -9.54
CA SER A 595 -12.27 -16.73 -9.41
C SER A 595 -13.81 -16.59 -9.53
N PHE A 596 -14.31 -15.42 -9.92
CA PHE A 596 -15.73 -15.11 -9.98
C PHE A 596 -16.52 -16.11 -10.84
N ASN A 597 -16.05 -16.34 -12.08
CA ASN A 597 -16.71 -17.27 -12.99
C ASN A 597 -16.65 -18.73 -12.51
N ASP A 598 -15.61 -19.11 -11.79
CA ASP A 598 -15.48 -20.49 -11.29
C ASP A 598 -16.52 -20.78 -10.20
N PHE A 599 -16.75 -19.83 -9.30
CA PHE A 599 -17.79 -19.96 -8.28
C PHE A 599 -19.21 -19.89 -8.86
N LEU A 600 -19.43 -19.16 -9.95
CA LEU A 600 -20.74 -19.09 -10.60
C LEU A 600 -21.14 -20.37 -11.36
N LYS A 601 -20.18 -21.19 -11.82
CA LYS A 601 -20.47 -22.43 -12.54
C LYS A 601 -21.30 -23.43 -11.74
N ASP A 602 -21.06 -23.45 -10.41
CA ASP A 602 -21.64 -24.45 -9.51
C ASP A 602 -22.91 -23.94 -8.79
N VAL A 603 -23.31 -22.69 -9.03
CA VAL A 603 -24.46 -22.07 -8.36
C VAL A 603 -25.48 -21.57 -9.38
N ASN A 604 -26.76 -21.83 -9.13
CA ASN A 604 -27.86 -21.31 -9.96
C ASN A 604 -28.17 -19.85 -9.61
N PHE A 605 -27.18 -18.96 -9.76
CA PHE A 605 -27.31 -17.54 -9.52
C PHE A 605 -27.01 -16.75 -10.80
N LYS A 606 -28.00 -15.97 -11.24
CA LYS A 606 -27.85 -15.15 -12.45
C LYS A 606 -27.11 -13.86 -12.12
N CYS A 607 -25.85 -13.84 -12.40
CA CYS A 607 -24.98 -12.68 -12.30
C CYS A 607 -23.84 -12.85 -13.31
N SER A 608 -23.50 -11.82 -14.04
CA SER A 608 -22.33 -11.80 -14.91
C SER A 608 -21.35 -10.74 -14.44
N ARG A 609 -20.10 -10.84 -14.87
CA ARG A 609 -19.09 -9.81 -14.61
C ARG A 609 -19.55 -8.44 -15.12
N ASP A 610 -20.08 -8.39 -16.36
CA ASP A 610 -20.57 -7.15 -16.97
C ASP A 610 -21.74 -6.56 -16.18
N GLU A 611 -22.62 -7.40 -15.66
CA GLU A 611 -23.72 -6.96 -14.81
C GLU A 611 -23.22 -6.42 -13.48
N ALA A 612 -22.30 -7.12 -12.79
CA ALA A 612 -21.68 -6.65 -11.57
C ALA A 612 -20.99 -5.29 -11.77
N LEU A 613 -20.20 -5.16 -12.84
CA LEU A 613 -19.55 -3.90 -13.20
C LEU A 613 -20.55 -2.78 -13.55
N ARG A 614 -21.62 -3.11 -14.30
CA ARG A 614 -22.69 -2.15 -14.64
C ARG A 614 -23.41 -1.64 -13.38
N ILE A 615 -23.75 -2.56 -12.48
CA ILE A 615 -24.43 -2.23 -11.22
C ILE A 615 -23.46 -1.44 -10.32
N SER A 616 -22.20 -1.85 -10.22
CA SER A 616 -21.16 -1.14 -9.51
C SER A 616 -21.00 0.28 -10.07
N LYS A 617 -20.95 0.48 -11.39
CA LYS A 617 -20.91 1.81 -12.01
C LYS A 617 -22.18 2.65 -11.74
N LYS A 618 -23.37 2.04 -11.82
CA LYS A 618 -24.64 2.71 -11.48
C LYS A 618 -24.65 3.20 -10.03
N ASN A 619 -24.06 2.41 -9.16
CA ASN A 619 -23.88 2.67 -7.73
C ASN A 619 -22.49 3.26 -7.42
N SER A 620 -21.66 3.58 -8.42
CA SER A 620 -20.21 3.81 -8.29
C SER A 620 -19.87 5.04 -7.47
N ALA A 621 -20.74 6.04 -7.44
CA ALA A 621 -20.64 7.08 -6.43
C ALA A 621 -20.91 6.54 -5.00
N THR A 622 -21.19 5.24 -4.85
CA THR A 622 -21.72 4.63 -3.63
C THR A 622 -20.94 3.42 -3.14
N ILE A 623 -20.35 2.60 -4.04
CA ILE A 623 -19.73 1.32 -3.66
C ILE A 623 -18.28 1.19 -4.17
N ASN A 624 -17.85 1.98 -5.15
CA ASN A 624 -16.49 1.88 -5.72
C ASN A 624 -15.40 2.31 -4.73
N PHE A 625 -14.46 1.43 -4.63
CA PHE A 625 -13.22 1.53 -3.89
C PHE A 625 -12.04 1.57 -4.83
#